data_c6cfd3c3692fda3f8ffd5dde3ab4a180
#
_entry.id   c6cfd3c3692fda3f8ffd5dde3ab4a180
#
_cell.length_a   1.000
_cell.length_b   1.000
_cell.length_c   1.000
_cell.angle_alpha   90.00
_cell.angle_beta   90.00
_cell.angle_gamma   90.00
#
_symmetry.space_group_name_H-M   'P 1'
#
loop_
_entity.id
_entity.type
_entity.pdbx_description
1 polymer ?
#
loop_
_entity_poly.entity_id
_entity_poly.type
_entity_poly.pdbx_seq_one_letter_code
_entity_poly.pdbx_strand_id
1 'polypeptide(L)'
;MALHVEAKTAALVETMAAAGAEVAITGCNPLSTHDDVSAALDANDRITSYAKHDVEDEAYYAAIEATIDHGPTVTVDDGGDLVMVGPWSMVASMAA
;
A
#
# COMPACT_ATOMS: atom_id res chain seq x y z
N MET A 1 3.40 0.49 -1.36
CA MET A 1 2.56 1.69 -1.52
C MET A 1 1.66 1.86 -0.30
N ALA A 2 1.45 3.07 0.14
CA ALA A 2 0.46 3.40 1.18
C ALA A 2 -0.45 4.51 0.64
N LEU A 3 -1.61 4.12 0.16
CA LEU A 3 -2.58 4.98 -0.51
C LEU A 3 -4.00 4.71 0.01
N HIS A 4 -4.96 5.51 -0.42
CA HIS A 4 -6.37 5.20 -0.19
C HIS A 4 -6.76 3.99 -1.06
N VAL A 5 -7.08 2.86 -0.43
CA VAL A 5 -7.38 1.60 -1.14
C VAL A 5 -8.83 1.62 -1.60
N GLU A 6 -9.04 2.22 -2.75
CA GLU A 6 -10.33 2.40 -3.42
C GLU A 6 -10.20 2.08 -4.92
N ALA A 7 -11.29 2.20 -5.68
CA ALA A 7 -11.34 1.78 -7.08
C ALA A 7 -10.29 2.48 -7.96
N LYS A 8 -10.03 3.77 -7.77
CA LYS A 8 -9.03 4.51 -8.55
C LYS A 8 -7.61 4.01 -8.27
N THR A 9 -7.31 3.77 -7.00
CA THR A 9 -6.02 3.21 -6.60
C THR A 9 -5.85 1.79 -7.15
N ALA A 10 -6.91 0.99 -7.16
CA ALA A 10 -6.87 -0.34 -7.75
C ALA A 10 -6.50 -0.29 -9.24
N ALA A 11 -7.07 0.64 -9.99
CA ALA A 11 -6.74 0.82 -11.40
C ALA A 11 -5.25 1.15 -11.60
N LEU A 12 -4.69 2.02 -10.78
CA LEU A 12 -3.27 2.35 -10.81
C LEU A 12 -2.40 1.11 -10.50
N VAL A 13 -2.70 0.41 -9.43
CA VAL A 13 -1.90 -0.73 -8.97
C VAL A 13 -1.96 -1.87 -9.98
N GLU A 14 -3.13 -2.17 -10.51
CA GLU A 14 -3.29 -3.21 -11.53
C GLU A 14 -2.56 -2.86 -12.83
N THR A 15 -2.53 -1.59 -13.21
CA THR A 15 -1.77 -1.11 -14.36
C THR A 15 -0.27 -1.32 -14.14
N MET A 16 0.23 -1.02 -12.95
CA MET A 16 1.64 -1.25 -12.61
C MET A 16 1.97 -2.73 -12.62
N ALA A 17 1.13 -3.58 -12.06
CA ALA A 17 1.32 -5.03 -12.08
C ALA A 17 1.30 -5.60 -13.52
N ALA A 18 0.42 -5.10 -14.37
CA ALA A 18 0.36 -5.48 -15.78
C ALA A 18 1.64 -5.07 -16.54
N ALA A 19 2.29 -4.01 -16.12
CA ALA A 19 3.58 -3.57 -16.65
C ALA A 19 4.78 -4.39 -16.11
N GLY A 20 4.55 -5.32 -15.22
CA GLY A 20 5.57 -6.20 -14.66
C GLY A 20 6.04 -5.87 -13.26
N ALA A 21 5.48 -4.86 -12.60
CA ALA A 21 5.83 -4.52 -11.24
C ALA A 21 5.28 -5.53 -10.23
N GLU A 22 6.04 -5.79 -9.19
CA GLU A 22 5.53 -6.44 -7.99
C GLU A 22 5.17 -5.36 -6.98
N VAL A 23 3.95 -5.38 -6.47
CA VAL A 23 3.40 -4.32 -5.65
C VAL A 23 2.96 -4.87 -4.30
N ALA A 24 3.46 -4.26 -3.23
CA ALA A 24 2.91 -4.43 -1.89
C ALA A 24 2.20 -3.12 -1.52
N ILE A 25 0.96 -3.21 -1.11
CA ILE A 25 0.12 -2.05 -0.80
C ILE A 25 -0.58 -2.20 0.55
N THR A 26 -0.67 -1.09 1.26
CA THR A 26 -1.53 -0.96 2.44
C THR A 26 -2.27 0.37 2.37
N GLY A 27 -3.25 0.58 3.25
CA GLY A 27 -3.99 1.82 3.32
C GLY A 27 -3.20 2.92 4.01
N CYS A 28 -3.32 4.15 3.54
CA CYS A 28 -2.81 5.33 4.26
C CYS A 28 -3.78 5.81 5.33
N ASN A 29 -5.03 5.36 5.27
CA ASN A 29 -6.07 5.64 6.25
C ASN A 29 -7.03 4.46 6.34
N PRO A 30 -7.16 3.81 7.51
CA PRO A 30 -8.08 2.68 7.65
C PRO A 30 -9.53 2.99 7.28
N LEU A 31 -9.99 4.22 7.54
CA LEU A 31 -11.36 4.62 7.25
C LEU A 31 -11.66 4.79 5.76
N SER A 32 -10.63 5.02 4.93
CA SER A 32 -10.79 5.15 3.49
C SER A 32 -10.56 3.85 2.72
N THR A 33 -10.22 2.77 3.41
CA THR A 33 -9.98 1.47 2.80
C THR A 33 -11.30 0.76 2.49
N HIS A 34 -11.40 0.22 1.28
CA HIS A 34 -12.49 -0.66 0.86
C HIS A 34 -12.01 -2.10 0.85
N ASP A 35 -12.53 -2.93 1.74
CA ASP A 35 -12.08 -4.31 1.91
C ASP A 35 -12.28 -5.18 0.67
N ASP A 36 -13.35 -4.95 -0.10
CA ASP A 36 -13.59 -5.64 -1.35
C ASP A 36 -12.55 -5.31 -2.41
N VAL A 37 -12.10 -4.06 -2.47
CA VAL A 37 -11.02 -3.62 -3.36
C VAL A 37 -9.70 -4.24 -2.92
N SER A 38 -9.40 -4.22 -1.62
CA SER A 38 -8.19 -4.86 -1.08
C SER A 38 -8.12 -6.34 -1.41
N ALA A 39 -9.23 -7.06 -1.23
CA ALA A 39 -9.31 -8.48 -1.56
C ALA A 39 -9.12 -8.74 -3.06
N ALA A 40 -9.71 -7.92 -3.91
CA ALA A 40 -9.56 -8.03 -5.36
C ALA A 40 -8.11 -7.79 -5.80
N LEU A 41 -7.42 -6.83 -5.21
CA LEU A 41 -6.00 -6.59 -5.47
C LEU A 41 -5.14 -7.77 -5.04
N ASP A 42 -5.38 -8.30 -3.85
CA ASP A 42 -4.60 -9.42 -3.30
C ASP A 42 -4.78 -10.71 -4.10
N ALA A 43 -5.85 -10.83 -4.87
CA ALA A 43 -6.07 -11.95 -5.78
C ALA A 43 -5.13 -11.95 -6.99
N ASN A 44 -4.44 -10.85 -7.29
CA ASN A 44 -3.44 -10.76 -8.35
C ASN A 44 -2.09 -11.28 -7.83
N ASP A 45 -1.46 -12.21 -8.57
CA ASP A 45 -0.19 -12.82 -8.16
C ASP A 45 0.97 -11.84 -7.96
N ARG A 46 0.91 -10.67 -8.59
CA ARG A 46 1.94 -9.63 -8.49
C ARG A 46 1.63 -8.58 -7.44
N ILE A 47 0.49 -8.69 -6.77
CA ILE A 47 0.04 -7.70 -5.78
C ILE A 47 -0.20 -8.40 -4.45
N THR A 48 0.35 -7.84 -3.38
CA THR A 48 0.03 -8.22 -2.01
C THR A 48 -0.60 -7.03 -1.31
N SER A 49 -1.82 -7.17 -0.83
CA SER A 49 -2.52 -6.11 -0.10
C SER A 49 -2.65 -6.45 1.38
N TYR A 50 -2.18 -5.55 2.22
CA TYR A 50 -2.32 -5.62 3.68
C TYR A 50 -3.40 -4.68 4.21
N ALA A 51 -4.09 -3.96 3.31
CA ALA A 51 -5.07 -2.96 3.69
C ALA A 51 -6.32 -3.60 4.28
N LYS A 52 -6.82 -3.02 5.37
CA LYS A 52 -8.09 -3.39 6.00
C LYS A 52 -8.82 -2.15 6.48
N HIS A 53 -10.15 -2.16 6.31
CA HIS A 53 -11.00 -1.09 6.80
C HIS A 53 -11.07 -1.07 8.33
N ASP A 54 -10.99 0.13 8.89
CA ASP A 54 -11.24 0.41 10.31
C ASP A 54 -10.42 -0.44 11.30
N VAL A 55 -9.15 -0.68 10.97
CA VAL A 55 -8.24 -1.35 11.90
C VAL A 55 -7.71 -0.37 12.96
N GLU A 56 -7.32 -0.92 14.11
CA GLU A 56 -6.65 -0.16 15.17
C GLU A 56 -5.21 0.23 14.76
N ASP A 57 -4.65 1.22 15.44
CA ASP A 57 -3.32 1.75 15.14
C ASP A 57 -2.23 0.67 15.12
N GLU A 58 -2.27 -0.27 16.04
CA GLU A 58 -1.30 -1.37 16.09
C GLU A 58 -1.34 -2.22 14.81
N ALA A 59 -2.54 -2.60 14.36
CA ALA A 59 -2.71 -3.36 13.12
C ALA A 59 -2.36 -2.53 11.89
N TYR A 60 -2.67 -1.23 11.90
CA TYR A 60 -2.31 -0.31 10.84
C TYR A 60 -0.78 -0.25 10.65
N TYR A 61 -0.02 -0.03 11.73
CA TYR A 61 1.43 0.05 11.66
C TYR A 61 2.08 -1.31 11.38
N ALA A 62 1.48 -2.41 11.83
CA ALA A 62 1.92 -3.74 11.44
C ALA A 62 1.80 -3.96 9.93
N ALA A 63 0.75 -3.46 9.29
CA ALA A 63 0.57 -3.51 7.85
C ALA A 63 1.59 -2.63 7.11
N ILE A 64 1.92 -1.45 7.64
CA ILE A 64 2.99 -0.60 7.12
C ILE A 64 4.33 -1.34 7.16
N GLU A 65 4.69 -1.95 8.27
CA GLU A 65 5.93 -2.71 8.41
C GLU A 65 5.98 -3.92 7.46
N ALA A 66 4.87 -4.65 7.32
CA ALA A 66 4.78 -5.78 6.39
C ALA A 66 5.00 -5.32 4.94
N THR A 67 4.47 -4.17 4.57
CA THR A 67 4.65 -3.58 3.25
C THR A 67 6.12 -3.23 3.00
N ILE A 68 6.79 -2.64 3.98
CA ILE A 68 8.21 -2.29 3.90
C ILE A 68 9.10 -3.53 3.84
N ASP A 69 8.72 -4.61 4.52
CA ASP A 69 9.49 -5.85 4.56
C ASP A 69 9.60 -6.56 3.20
N HIS A 70 8.81 -6.15 2.22
CA HIS A 70 8.99 -6.59 0.83
C HIS A 70 10.29 -6.09 0.18
N GLY A 71 11.01 -5.18 0.82
CA GLY A 71 12.27 -4.63 0.31
C GLY A 71 12.08 -3.78 -0.95
N PRO A 72 11.18 -2.79 -0.94
CA PRO A 72 10.84 -2.05 -2.15
C PRO A 72 12.04 -1.25 -2.68
N THR A 73 12.12 -1.14 -4.00
CA THR A 73 13.05 -0.25 -4.68
C THR A 73 12.49 1.15 -4.85
N VAL A 74 11.15 1.27 -4.86
CA VAL A 74 10.42 2.54 -4.95
C VAL A 74 9.24 2.46 -3.99
N THR A 75 8.96 3.53 -3.27
CA THR A 75 7.75 3.66 -2.46
C THR A 75 6.88 4.81 -2.95
N VAL A 76 5.57 4.62 -2.88
CA VAL A 76 4.56 5.64 -3.16
C VAL A 76 3.69 5.75 -1.91
N ASP A 77 3.57 6.94 -1.36
CA ASP A 77 3.00 7.16 -0.05
C ASP A 77 2.17 8.45 -0.02
N ASP A 78 0.99 8.36 0.57
CA ASP A 78 0.16 9.51 0.89
C ASP A 78 0.04 9.60 2.41
N GLY A 79 0.54 10.68 2.99
CA GLY A 79 0.59 10.88 4.44
C GLY A 79 1.96 10.63 5.08
N GLY A 80 2.85 9.90 4.44
CA GLY A 80 4.25 9.78 4.84
C GLY A 80 4.59 8.65 5.82
N ASP A 81 3.68 7.71 6.10
CA ASP A 81 3.96 6.65 7.07
C ASP A 81 5.05 5.68 6.60
N LEU A 82 5.13 5.37 5.31
CA LEU A 82 6.23 4.57 4.79
C LEU A 82 7.57 5.28 4.94
N VAL A 83 7.57 6.60 4.73
CA VAL A 83 8.75 7.45 4.91
C VAL A 83 9.21 7.44 6.37
N MET A 84 8.27 7.50 7.31
CA MET A 84 8.58 7.55 8.74
C MET A 84 9.09 6.22 9.29
N VAL A 85 8.65 5.11 8.74
CA VAL A 85 8.97 3.76 9.23
C VAL A 85 10.10 3.13 8.42
N GLY A 86 10.15 3.40 7.11
CA GLY A 86 11.09 2.78 6.18
C GLY A 86 12.46 3.46 6.06
N PRO A 87 13.39 2.83 5.32
CA PRO A 87 14.70 3.43 5.03
C PRO A 87 14.56 4.65 4.13
N TRP A 88 15.11 5.77 4.54
CA TRP A 88 15.03 7.05 3.83
C TRP A 88 15.57 7.00 2.39
N SER A 89 16.59 6.17 2.13
CA SER A 89 17.22 6.06 0.82
C SER A 89 16.33 5.42 -0.25
N MET A 90 15.19 4.87 0.12
CA MET A 90 14.31 4.10 -0.76
C MET A 90 12.99 4.81 -1.04
N VAL A 91 12.83 6.06 -0.62
CA VAL A 91 11.51 6.68 -0.59
C VAL A 91 11.34 7.72 -1.69
N ALA A 92 10.23 7.57 -2.47
CA ALA A 92 9.63 8.62 -3.27
C ALA A 92 8.22 8.84 -2.74
N SER A 93 7.94 10.01 -2.18
CA SER A 93 6.66 10.30 -1.56
C SER A 93 5.74 11.10 -2.48
N MET A 94 4.46 10.71 -2.53
CA MET A 94 3.36 11.50 -3.10
C MET A 94 2.61 12.17 -1.96
N ALA A 95 3.24 13.11 -1.31
CA ALA A 95 2.58 13.84 -0.23
C ALA A 95 1.37 14.63 -0.75
N ALA A 96 0.28 14.52 -0.04
CA ALA A 96 -0.94 15.25 -0.36
C ALA A 96 -0.75 16.76 -0.12
#